data_a8bfe4727e60be30c6b27803633a0f22
#
_entry.id   a8bfe4727e60be30c6b27803633a0f22
#
_cell.length_a   1.000
_cell.length_b   1.000
_cell.length_c   1.000
_cell.angle_alpha   90.00
_cell.angle_beta   90.00
_cell.angle_gamma   90.00
#
_symmetry.space_group_name_H-M   'P 1'
#
loop_
_entity.id
_entity.type
_entity.pdbx_description
1 polymer ?
#
loop_
_entity_poly.entity_id
_entity_poly.type
_entity_poly.pdbx_seq_one_letter_code
_entity_poly.pdbx_strand_id
1 'polypeptide(L)'
;FGIILNKNKTVIQSKIYEISIDDSEESFFGYYDHSPMSSNGRYVLFHSSAFSTKRHPKKVKYISICVKDLLNNKVYKLYDTRAFNWQQGSRLMWIDDDNIIFNDYENNGYISVVYSLSLMKVIKKINYPIYDVNNYKAVTLDFSWLAKYDSDYGYYNKKSFSTDISIINLNTGGIELFLSLDEMLKRTNFKCNIDVEHVVNHFMFAPDGRSVMFIHRYYTPKGKRERLIHWNLINDNVRVLINESIISHCCWNGNDEIIGFFGAEIDSLNYYRLSIESCNTEKLFFDARKYSDGHPTIVHNRYIISDTYPDKNRIKKLFVYDLVKNDYRELGLFYESMSFFSYSRCDLHPRISVDNRFLFVDSVHSGKRKLYFMRSGICE
;
A
#
# COMPACT_ATOMS: atom_id res chain seq x y z
N PHE A 1 7.76 -28.53 -25.71
CA PHE A 1 7.09 -27.24 -25.92
C PHE A 1 7.96 -26.16 -25.30
N GLY A 2 8.81 -25.50 -26.12
CA GLY A 2 9.62 -24.37 -25.68
C GLY A 2 8.74 -23.13 -25.57
N ILE A 3 8.46 -22.67 -24.36
CA ILE A 3 7.91 -21.32 -24.14
C ILE A 3 9.04 -20.35 -24.42
N ILE A 4 9.03 -19.72 -25.58
CA ILE A 4 9.90 -18.57 -25.86
C ILE A 4 9.40 -17.43 -24.99
N LEU A 5 10.02 -17.25 -23.84
CA LEU A 5 9.79 -16.13 -22.94
C LEU A 5 10.39 -14.87 -23.58
N ASN A 6 9.57 -14.16 -24.30
CA ASN A 6 9.97 -12.94 -24.97
C ASN A 6 10.11 -11.80 -23.94
N LYS A 7 11.34 -11.46 -23.56
CA LYS A 7 11.66 -10.28 -22.73
C LYS A 7 11.14 -8.95 -23.32
N ASN A 8 10.72 -8.96 -24.59
CA ASN A 8 10.25 -7.79 -25.34
C ASN A 8 8.75 -7.48 -25.21
N LYS A 9 8.05 -8.02 -24.18
CA LYS A 9 6.61 -7.79 -24.01
C LYS A 9 6.27 -6.54 -23.20
N THR A 10 7.27 -5.85 -22.64
CA THR A 10 7.03 -4.59 -21.94
C THR A 10 6.92 -3.44 -22.95
N VAL A 11 5.78 -2.76 -22.92
CA VAL A 11 5.49 -1.58 -23.76
C VAL A 11 5.07 -0.45 -22.83
N ILE A 12 5.75 0.68 -22.91
CA ILE A 12 5.48 1.85 -22.06
C ILE A 12 5.26 3.06 -22.95
N GLN A 13 4.15 3.77 -22.73
CA GLN A 13 3.71 4.86 -23.59
C GLN A 13 4.53 6.14 -23.43
N SER A 14 5.27 6.27 -22.32
CA SER A 14 6.11 7.43 -22.05
C SER A 14 7.50 7.03 -21.58
N LYS A 15 8.43 7.98 -21.57
CA LYS A 15 9.77 7.76 -21.03
C LYS A 15 9.68 7.49 -19.54
N ILE A 16 10.32 6.40 -19.09
CA ILE A 16 10.47 6.03 -17.71
C ILE A 16 11.89 6.28 -17.22
N TYR A 17 11.99 6.58 -15.93
CA TYR A 17 13.27 6.81 -15.24
C TYR A 17 13.36 5.87 -14.04
N GLU A 18 14.49 5.18 -13.93
CA GLU A 18 14.78 4.31 -12.79
C GLU A 18 15.31 5.11 -11.61
N ILE A 19 14.91 4.71 -10.41
CA ILE A 19 15.45 5.19 -9.13
C ILE A 19 16.07 4.02 -8.39
N SER A 20 17.38 4.06 -8.22
CA SER A 20 18.16 3.06 -7.49
C SER A 20 19.47 3.69 -6.99
N ILE A 21 20.19 3.00 -6.09
CA ILE A 21 21.55 3.37 -5.72
C ILE A 21 22.47 3.16 -6.91
N ASP A 22 22.43 1.93 -7.45
CA ASP A 22 23.18 1.50 -8.64
C ASP A 22 22.48 0.30 -9.32
N ASP A 23 23.06 -0.20 -10.40
CA ASP A 23 22.52 -1.32 -11.16
C ASP A 23 22.57 -2.66 -10.42
N SER A 24 23.42 -2.80 -9.41
CA SER A 24 23.61 -4.05 -8.66
C SER A 24 22.49 -4.28 -7.65
N GLU A 25 21.99 -3.23 -7.00
CA GLU A 25 20.95 -3.31 -5.99
C GLU A 25 19.54 -3.26 -6.59
N GLU A 26 18.61 -3.93 -5.94
CA GLU A 26 17.18 -3.80 -6.23
C GLU A 26 16.60 -2.60 -5.47
N SER A 27 15.58 -1.95 -6.04
CA SER A 27 14.93 -0.80 -5.43
C SER A 27 13.42 -0.89 -5.54
N PHE A 28 12.69 -0.32 -4.58
CA PHE A 28 11.23 -0.27 -4.61
C PHE A 28 10.73 0.74 -3.57
N PHE A 29 9.52 1.22 -3.73
CA PHE A 29 8.89 2.01 -2.69
C PHE A 29 8.01 1.15 -1.79
N GLY A 30 7.19 0.28 -2.37
CA GLY A 30 6.32 -0.62 -1.65
C GLY A 30 4.85 -0.46 -2.05
N TYR A 31 4.02 0.17 -1.20
CA TYR A 31 2.58 0.16 -1.38
C TYR A 31 2.06 1.39 -2.16
N TYR A 32 0.79 1.34 -2.59
CA TYR A 32 0.19 2.35 -3.46
C TYR A 32 -0.44 3.54 -2.71
N ASP A 33 -0.55 3.47 -1.40
CA ASP A 33 -1.31 4.40 -0.56
C ASP A 33 -0.61 5.73 -0.26
N HIS A 34 0.69 5.82 -0.52
CA HIS A 34 1.49 7.03 -0.33
C HIS A 34 2.36 7.36 -1.54
N SER A 35 2.61 8.67 -1.73
CA SER A 35 3.59 9.12 -2.73
C SER A 35 5.02 8.97 -2.20
N PRO A 36 5.95 8.42 -3.00
CA PRO A 36 7.36 8.44 -2.64
C PRO A 36 7.99 9.83 -2.75
N MET A 37 7.39 10.75 -3.52
CA MET A 37 7.90 12.11 -3.73
C MET A 37 7.44 13.04 -2.63
N SER A 38 8.35 13.89 -2.13
CA SER A 38 8.02 14.98 -1.22
C SER A 38 7.04 15.97 -1.88
N SER A 39 6.27 16.71 -1.07
CA SER A 39 5.26 17.64 -1.58
C SER A 39 5.88 18.79 -2.41
N ASN A 40 7.13 19.17 -2.10
CA ASN A 40 7.87 20.17 -2.86
C ASN A 40 8.53 19.62 -4.16
N GLY A 41 8.36 18.32 -4.46
CA GLY A 41 8.85 17.68 -5.68
C GLY A 41 10.37 17.46 -5.75
N ARG A 42 11.11 17.68 -4.66
CA ARG A 42 12.57 17.59 -4.65
C ARG A 42 13.09 16.18 -4.36
N TYR A 43 12.49 15.49 -3.41
CA TYR A 43 13.00 14.21 -2.89
C TYR A 43 12.11 13.05 -3.26
N VAL A 44 12.72 11.89 -3.55
CA VAL A 44 12.01 10.62 -3.76
C VAL A 44 12.56 9.58 -2.79
N LEU A 45 11.68 9.05 -1.95
CA LEU A 45 12.00 7.97 -1.01
C LEU A 45 11.95 6.62 -1.70
N PHE A 46 12.81 5.70 -1.28
CA PHE A 46 12.74 4.31 -1.72
C PHE A 46 13.48 3.38 -0.76
N HIS A 47 13.20 2.09 -0.89
CA HIS A 47 13.97 1.03 -0.27
C HIS A 47 15.00 0.51 -1.27
N SER A 48 16.18 0.13 -0.79
CA SER A 48 17.19 -0.57 -1.57
C SER A 48 17.56 -1.89 -0.92
N SER A 49 17.79 -2.91 -1.73
CA SER A 49 18.23 -4.22 -1.27
C SER A 49 19.42 -4.72 -2.07
N ALA A 50 20.53 -4.99 -1.36
CA ALA A 50 21.68 -5.71 -1.90
C ALA A 50 21.38 -7.22 -2.10
N PHE A 51 20.26 -7.70 -1.53
CA PHE A 51 19.81 -9.09 -1.65
C PHE A 51 18.69 -9.18 -2.67
N SER A 52 18.65 -10.30 -3.40
CA SER A 52 17.57 -10.53 -4.35
C SER A 52 16.19 -10.59 -3.67
N THR A 53 15.23 -9.81 -4.18
CA THR A 53 13.84 -9.80 -3.72
C THR A 53 13.04 -11.04 -4.14
N LYS A 54 13.66 -12.00 -4.84
CA LYS A 54 13.15 -13.36 -5.04
C LYS A 54 13.25 -14.21 -3.78
N ARG A 55 14.08 -13.81 -2.81
CA ARG A 55 14.18 -14.48 -1.52
C ARG A 55 12.98 -14.10 -0.65
N HIS A 56 12.55 -15.05 0.18
CA HIS A 56 11.56 -14.73 1.22
C HIS A 56 12.11 -13.67 2.17
N PRO A 57 11.34 -12.63 2.58
CA PRO A 57 11.82 -11.55 3.44
C PRO A 57 12.51 -12.03 4.71
N LYS A 58 12.00 -13.08 5.36
CA LYS A 58 12.62 -13.67 6.58
C LYS A 58 14.06 -14.17 6.39
N LYS A 59 14.50 -14.38 5.15
CA LYS A 59 15.87 -14.82 4.81
C LYS A 59 16.78 -13.65 4.46
N VAL A 60 16.27 -12.44 4.48
CA VAL A 60 17.02 -11.20 4.19
C VAL A 60 17.18 -10.43 5.49
N LYS A 61 18.42 -10.09 5.83
CA LYS A 61 18.75 -9.54 7.13
C LYS A 61 18.24 -8.11 7.32
N TYR A 62 18.33 -7.29 6.30
CA TYR A 62 17.91 -5.88 6.30
C TYR A 62 17.71 -5.37 4.88
N ILE A 63 17.01 -4.27 4.76
CA ILE A 63 16.98 -3.43 3.57
C ILE A 63 17.30 -1.99 3.97
N SER A 64 17.69 -1.17 2.99
CA SER A 64 18.11 0.20 3.23
C SER A 64 16.99 1.19 2.90
N ILE A 65 16.83 2.19 3.75
CA ILE A 65 16.03 3.38 3.49
C ILE A 65 16.89 4.37 2.75
N CYS A 66 16.43 4.85 1.62
CA CYS A 66 17.16 5.74 0.73
C CYS A 66 16.31 6.94 0.30
N VAL A 67 16.98 8.00 -0.07
CA VAL A 67 16.38 9.18 -0.69
C VAL A 67 17.19 9.62 -1.92
N LYS A 68 16.47 9.92 -3.00
CA LYS A 68 17.01 10.58 -4.19
C LYS A 68 16.70 12.06 -4.12
N ASP A 69 17.73 12.93 -4.12
CA ASP A 69 17.58 14.36 -4.34
C ASP A 69 17.59 14.65 -5.85
N LEU A 70 16.44 15.02 -6.40
CA LEU A 70 16.30 15.28 -7.84
C LEU A 70 16.98 16.56 -8.29
N LEU A 71 17.22 17.51 -7.38
CA LEU A 71 17.88 18.79 -7.69
C LEU A 71 19.36 18.59 -8.03
N ASN A 72 20.06 17.80 -7.22
CA ASN A 72 21.50 17.55 -7.41
C ASN A 72 21.79 16.17 -7.99
N ASN A 73 20.76 15.38 -8.28
CA ASN A 73 20.83 14.02 -8.81
C ASN A 73 21.63 13.04 -7.93
N LYS A 74 21.65 13.25 -6.60
CA LYS A 74 22.36 12.40 -5.64
C LYS A 74 21.40 11.46 -4.93
N VAL A 75 21.93 10.30 -4.56
CA VAL A 75 21.25 9.31 -3.72
C VAL A 75 21.96 9.22 -2.39
N TYR A 76 21.17 9.19 -1.32
CA TYR A 76 21.68 9.04 0.05
C TYR A 76 21.05 7.80 0.67
N LYS A 77 21.89 6.94 1.24
CA LYS A 77 21.47 5.85 2.11
C LYS A 77 21.35 6.41 3.53
N LEU A 78 20.17 6.28 4.13
CA LEU A 78 19.84 6.92 5.40
C LEU A 78 19.89 5.96 6.58
N TYR A 79 19.38 4.72 6.41
CA TYR A 79 19.20 3.79 7.50
C TYR A 79 19.05 2.36 6.97
N ASP A 80 19.38 1.35 7.79
CA ASP A 80 19.13 -0.06 7.50
C ASP A 80 18.05 -0.59 8.45
N THR A 81 16.91 -1.07 7.91
CA THR A 81 15.82 -1.62 8.69
C THR A 81 15.72 -3.13 8.58
N ARG A 82 15.27 -3.78 9.66
CA ARG A 82 15.00 -5.21 9.73
C ARG A 82 13.51 -5.56 9.67
N ALA A 83 12.62 -4.56 9.67
CA ALA A 83 11.16 -4.75 9.61
C ALA A 83 10.63 -4.37 8.23
N PHE A 84 10.38 -5.36 7.37
CA PHE A 84 9.93 -5.13 6.00
C PHE A 84 9.29 -6.38 5.38
N ASN A 85 8.55 -6.15 4.31
CA ASN A 85 8.14 -7.14 3.32
C ASN A 85 8.28 -6.55 1.91
N TRP A 86 8.13 -7.37 0.86
CA TRP A 86 8.34 -6.87 -0.50
C TRP A 86 7.17 -6.08 -1.07
N GLN A 87 5.96 -6.23 -0.51
CA GLN A 87 4.76 -5.54 -0.97
C GLN A 87 4.65 -4.10 -0.44
N GLN A 88 5.05 -3.89 0.81
CA GLN A 88 4.86 -2.62 1.51
C GLN A 88 6.16 -2.00 2.03
N GLY A 89 7.30 -2.68 1.81
CA GLY A 89 8.56 -2.26 2.41
C GLY A 89 8.48 -2.22 3.93
N SER A 90 9.08 -1.21 4.51
CA SER A 90 9.05 -0.90 5.96
C SER A 90 7.94 0.11 6.32
N ARG A 91 6.95 0.31 5.49
CA ARG A 91 5.96 1.41 5.60
C ARG A 91 6.64 2.78 5.64
N LEU A 92 7.51 3.02 4.66
CA LEU A 92 8.24 4.28 4.48
C LEU A 92 7.29 5.38 3.99
N MET A 93 7.15 6.46 4.75
CA MET A 93 6.20 7.52 4.48
C MET A 93 6.77 8.89 4.85
N TRP A 94 6.30 9.93 4.19
CA TRP A 94 6.49 11.32 4.59
C TRP A 94 5.57 11.65 5.77
N ILE A 95 6.10 12.33 6.80
CA ILE A 95 5.30 13.03 7.82
C ILE A 95 5.07 14.46 7.35
N ASP A 96 6.12 15.11 6.89
CA ASP A 96 6.17 16.44 6.29
C ASP A 96 7.32 16.52 5.26
N ASP A 97 7.68 17.69 4.76
CA ASP A 97 8.71 17.84 3.73
C ASP A 97 10.15 17.56 4.20
N ASP A 98 10.37 17.43 5.50
CA ASP A 98 11.69 17.13 6.08
C ASP A 98 11.73 15.76 6.79
N ASN A 99 10.63 15.37 7.41
CA ASN A 99 10.58 14.20 8.28
C ASN A 99 9.93 13.01 7.60
N ILE A 100 10.62 11.89 7.65
CA ILE A 100 10.11 10.60 7.18
C ILE A 100 9.97 9.63 8.35
N ILE A 101 9.11 8.64 8.19
CA ILE A 101 8.90 7.58 9.16
C ILE A 101 8.89 6.22 8.47
N PHE A 102 9.41 5.22 9.16
CA PHE A 102 9.43 3.83 8.73
C PHE A 102 9.53 2.90 9.93
N ASN A 103 9.21 1.63 9.73
CA ASN A 103 9.32 0.62 10.78
C ASN A 103 10.71 0.00 10.85
N ASP A 104 11.09 -0.44 12.06
CA ASP A 104 12.27 -1.25 12.33
C ASP A 104 11.97 -2.27 13.44
N TYR A 105 12.94 -3.13 13.72
CA TYR A 105 12.85 -4.15 14.76
C TYR A 105 14.07 -4.07 15.68
N GLU A 106 13.85 -3.71 16.93
CA GLU A 106 14.88 -3.59 17.97
C GLU A 106 14.37 -4.19 19.28
N ASN A 107 15.27 -4.69 20.09
CA ASN A 107 14.99 -5.16 21.47
C ASN A 107 13.76 -6.10 21.54
N ASN A 108 13.64 -7.02 20.56
CA ASN A 108 12.55 -7.97 20.44
C ASN A 108 11.16 -7.35 20.20
N GLY A 109 11.10 -6.09 19.74
CA GLY A 109 9.87 -5.37 19.40
C GLY A 109 9.95 -4.62 18.09
N TYR A 110 8.78 -4.43 17.46
CA TYR A 110 8.66 -3.49 16.34
C TYR A 110 8.57 -2.09 16.86
N ILE A 111 9.29 -1.20 16.22
CA ILE A 111 9.32 0.24 16.49
C ILE A 111 9.09 1.01 15.20
N SER A 112 8.80 2.28 15.30
CA SER A 112 8.92 3.21 14.19
C SER A 112 10.04 4.22 14.46
N VAL A 113 10.70 4.63 13.37
CA VAL A 113 11.85 5.54 13.38
C VAL A 113 11.47 6.79 12.61
N VAL A 114 11.62 7.95 13.22
CA VAL A 114 11.49 9.25 12.56
C VAL A 114 12.87 9.78 12.24
N TYR A 115 13.09 10.11 10.98
CA TYR A 115 14.36 10.60 10.46
C TYR A 115 14.19 11.97 9.82
N SER A 116 15.04 12.92 10.16
CA SER A 116 15.06 14.26 9.54
C SER A 116 16.09 14.29 8.41
N LEU A 117 15.64 14.70 7.21
CA LEU A 117 16.52 14.84 6.05
C LEU A 117 17.44 16.04 6.16
N SER A 118 16.98 17.17 6.69
CA SER A 118 17.80 18.37 6.88
C SER A 118 18.93 18.15 7.91
N LEU A 119 18.62 17.39 8.95
CA LEU A 119 19.59 17.04 9.99
C LEU A 119 20.40 15.77 9.66
N MET A 120 20.00 15.00 8.65
CA MET A 120 20.59 13.73 8.25
C MET A 120 20.76 12.75 9.43
N LYS A 121 19.74 12.65 10.29
CA LYS A 121 19.77 11.76 11.46
C LYS A 121 18.41 11.32 11.95
N VAL A 122 18.39 10.22 12.69
CA VAL A 122 17.24 9.80 13.49
C VAL A 122 16.98 10.86 14.57
N ILE A 123 15.74 11.36 14.61
CA ILE A 123 15.31 12.34 15.61
C ILE A 123 14.42 11.73 16.68
N LYS A 124 13.77 10.59 16.38
CA LYS A 124 12.89 9.91 17.33
C LYS A 124 12.74 8.42 17.01
N LYS A 125 12.60 7.61 18.04
CA LYS A 125 12.12 6.23 17.97
C LYS A 125 10.86 6.10 18.83
N ILE A 126 9.85 5.41 18.32
CA ILE A 126 8.56 5.20 18.97
C ILE A 126 8.38 3.69 19.13
N ASN A 127 7.97 3.25 20.33
CA ASN A 127 7.84 1.84 20.69
C ASN A 127 6.60 1.13 20.08
N TYR A 128 6.15 1.63 18.94
CA TYR A 128 5.07 1.05 18.14
C TYR A 128 5.45 1.06 16.65
N PRO A 129 5.19 -0.01 15.90
CA PRO A 129 5.25 0.07 14.45
C PRO A 129 4.08 0.90 13.92
N ILE A 130 4.22 1.46 12.74
CA ILE A 130 3.13 2.23 12.11
C ILE A 130 2.66 1.53 10.83
N TYR A 131 1.36 1.60 10.58
CA TYR A 131 0.78 1.15 9.33
C TYR A 131 0.50 2.32 8.37
N ASP A 132 -0.12 3.38 8.88
CA ASP A 132 -0.43 4.59 8.13
C ASP A 132 -0.25 5.84 8.99
N VAL A 133 0.00 6.98 8.36
CA VAL A 133 0.32 8.26 9.01
C VAL A 133 -0.47 9.40 8.37
N ASN A 134 -0.99 10.27 9.20
CA ASN A 134 -1.57 11.56 8.78
C ASN A 134 -1.38 12.60 9.90
N ASN A 135 -0.80 13.75 9.56
CA ASN A 135 -0.66 14.91 10.47
C ASN A 135 -0.17 14.54 11.89
N TYR A 136 0.96 13.86 12.00
CA TYR A 136 1.54 13.40 13.27
C TYR A 136 0.68 12.44 14.09
N LYS A 137 -0.37 11.86 13.47
CA LYS A 137 -1.07 10.69 13.98
C LYS A 137 -0.69 9.46 13.16
N ALA A 138 -0.65 8.32 13.80
CA ALA A 138 -0.43 7.06 13.11
C ALA A 138 -1.36 5.97 13.62
N VAL A 139 -1.75 5.06 12.77
CA VAL A 139 -2.37 3.81 13.17
C VAL A 139 -1.30 2.75 13.35
N THR A 140 -1.38 2.01 14.44
CA THR A 140 -0.47 0.91 14.79
C THR A 140 -1.20 -0.40 14.99
N LEU A 141 -0.58 -1.48 14.57
CA LEU A 141 -0.96 -2.86 14.87
C LEU A 141 0.29 -3.76 14.82
N ASP A 142 0.15 -5.00 15.29
CA ASP A 142 1.28 -5.94 15.27
C ASP A 142 1.45 -6.61 13.90
N PHE A 143 2.54 -6.33 13.22
CA PHE A 143 2.84 -6.90 11.90
C PHE A 143 3.10 -8.42 11.93
N SER A 144 3.36 -9.02 13.09
CA SER A 144 3.42 -10.48 13.22
C SER A 144 2.03 -11.11 13.15
N TRP A 145 0.98 -10.37 13.52
CA TRP A 145 -0.40 -10.77 13.29
C TRP A 145 -0.70 -10.85 11.78
N LEU A 146 -0.30 -9.84 11.02
CA LEU A 146 -0.42 -9.86 9.56
C LEU A 146 0.38 -11.02 8.94
N ALA A 147 1.60 -11.29 9.41
CA ALA A 147 2.43 -12.37 8.90
C ALA A 147 1.78 -13.75 9.06
N LYS A 148 0.93 -13.95 10.08
CA LYS A 148 0.21 -15.22 10.28
C LYS A 148 -0.92 -15.43 9.26
N TYR A 149 -1.70 -14.39 8.94
CA TYR A 149 -2.93 -14.51 8.16
C TYR A 149 -2.87 -13.83 6.79
N ASP A 150 -2.00 -12.86 6.63
CA ASP A 150 -1.81 -12.10 5.40
C ASP A 150 -0.31 -11.92 5.16
N SER A 151 0.36 -13.02 4.85
CA SER A 151 1.82 -13.16 4.90
C SER A 151 2.59 -12.16 4.03
N ASP A 152 1.98 -11.66 2.94
CA ASP A 152 2.62 -10.71 2.04
C ASP A 152 2.75 -9.30 2.66
N TYR A 153 2.04 -9.03 3.77
CA TYR A 153 1.97 -7.72 4.43
C TYR A 153 2.52 -7.72 5.86
N GLY A 154 3.00 -8.87 6.35
CA GLY A 154 3.52 -9.00 7.68
C GLY A 154 5.05 -8.90 7.78
N TYR A 155 5.54 -8.87 9.03
CA TYR A 155 6.94 -8.98 9.36
C TYR A 155 7.22 -10.27 10.13
N TYR A 156 8.41 -10.84 9.96
CA TYR A 156 8.74 -12.20 10.38
C TYR A 156 9.76 -12.26 11.54
N ASN A 157 9.97 -11.15 12.24
CA ASN A 157 11.02 -11.03 13.26
C ASN A 157 10.64 -11.73 14.57
N LYS A 158 9.35 -11.85 14.87
CA LYS A 158 8.83 -12.54 16.06
C LYS A 158 7.63 -13.40 15.72
N LYS A 159 7.30 -14.38 16.60
CA LYS A 159 6.17 -15.31 16.42
C LYS A 159 4.91 -14.90 17.19
N SER A 160 5.09 -14.31 18.38
CA SER A 160 3.98 -13.79 19.17
C SER A 160 3.44 -12.50 18.61
N PHE A 161 2.15 -12.27 18.73
CA PHE A 161 1.51 -11.04 18.29
C PHE A 161 0.36 -10.63 19.21
N SER A 162 0.05 -9.34 19.20
CA SER A 162 -1.19 -8.75 19.74
C SER A 162 -2.20 -8.56 18.60
N THR A 163 -3.48 -8.53 18.96
CA THR A 163 -4.60 -8.20 18.05
C THR A 163 -5.18 -6.80 18.31
N ASP A 164 -4.40 -5.96 18.98
CA ASP A 164 -4.79 -4.59 19.32
C ASP A 164 -4.48 -3.64 18.17
N ILE A 165 -5.35 -2.65 18.02
CA ILE A 165 -5.21 -1.55 17.07
C ILE A 165 -5.20 -0.25 17.89
N SER A 166 -4.33 0.68 17.58
CA SER A 166 -4.29 1.96 18.27
C SER A 166 -4.02 3.11 17.32
N ILE A 167 -4.51 4.28 17.69
CA ILE A 167 -4.07 5.55 17.12
C ILE A 167 -3.06 6.14 18.09
N ILE A 168 -1.88 6.45 17.60
CA ILE A 168 -0.79 7.04 18.37
C ILE A 168 -0.48 8.46 17.90
N ASN A 169 -0.02 9.28 18.83
CA ASN A 169 0.50 10.60 18.56
C ASN A 169 2.01 10.53 18.34
N LEU A 170 2.49 10.91 17.16
CA LEU A 170 3.92 10.83 16.83
C LEU A 170 4.77 11.83 17.62
N ASN A 171 4.20 12.95 18.09
CA ASN A 171 4.93 13.93 18.89
C ASN A 171 5.20 13.42 20.31
N THR A 172 4.21 12.77 20.93
CA THR A 172 4.33 12.25 22.30
C THR A 172 4.80 10.79 22.35
N GLY A 173 4.50 10.01 21.29
CA GLY A 173 4.67 8.56 21.24
C GLY A 173 3.59 7.80 22.02
N GLY A 174 2.57 8.49 22.52
CA GLY A 174 1.48 7.90 23.32
C GLY A 174 0.27 7.48 22.48
N ILE A 175 -0.52 6.56 23.08
CA ILE A 175 -1.80 6.10 22.49
C ILE A 175 -2.86 7.18 22.75
N GLU A 176 -3.56 7.59 21.69
CA GLU A 176 -4.73 8.49 21.77
C GLU A 176 -6.05 7.72 21.79
N LEU A 177 -6.17 6.69 20.94
CA LEU A 177 -7.34 5.81 20.88
C LEU A 177 -6.88 4.35 20.82
N PHE A 178 -7.67 3.49 21.43
CA PHE A 178 -7.40 2.05 21.52
C PHE A 178 -8.64 1.26 21.07
N LEU A 179 -8.41 0.25 20.23
CA LEU A 179 -9.45 -0.64 19.73
C LEU A 179 -8.92 -2.08 19.71
N SER A 180 -9.30 -2.89 20.68
CA SER A 180 -9.03 -4.31 20.64
C SER A 180 -9.85 -5.01 19.54
N LEU A 181 -9.40 -6.17 19.07
CA LEU A 181 -10.19 -6.99 18.16
C LEU A 181 -11.59 -7.29 18.72
N ASP A 182 -11.67 -7.70 19.98
CA ASP A 182 -12.95 -8.04 20.63
C ASP A 182 -13.89 -6.83 20.67
N GLU A 183 -13.37 -5.65 20.98
CA GLU A 183 -14.16 -4.42 21.00
C GLU A 183 -14.62 -4.02 19.58
N MET A 184 -13.76 -4.19 18.58
CA MET A 184 -14.15 -3.96 17.19
C MET A 184 -15.27 -4.91 16.76
N LEU A 185 -15.14 -6.19 17.05
CA LEU A 185 -16.18 -7.19 16.73
C LEU A 185 -17.51 -6.87 17.40
N LYS A 186 -17.48 -6.47 18.66
CA LYS A 186 -18.66 -6.07 19.44
C LYS A 186 -19.32 -4.81 18.86
N ARG A 187 -18.56 -3.73 18.68
CA ARG A 187 -19.07 -2.45 18.14
C ARG A 187 -19.63 -2.58 16.72
N THR A 188 -19.09 -3.50 15.94
CA THR A 188 -19.56 -3.79 14.58
C THR A 188 -20.60 -4.90 14.50
N ASN A 189 -21.14 -5.34 15.65
CA ASN A 189 -22.16 -6.38 15.77
C ASN A 189 -21.82 -7.64 14.94
N PHE A 190 -20.53 -8.05 14.98
CA PHE A 190 -20.09 -9.23 14.26
C PHE A 190 -20.74 -10.49 14.84
N LYS A 191 -21.31 -11.32 13.98
CA LYS A 191 -21.92 -12.60 14.35
C LYS A 191 -21.44 -13.68 13.43
N CYS A 192 -20.96 -14.76 14.00
CA CYS A 192 -20.63 -15.98 13.29
C CYS A 192 -21.03 -17.18 14.18
N ASN A 193 -21.64 -18.20 13.57
CA ASN A 193 -22.13 -19.38 14.31
C ASN A 193 -21.01 -20.38 14.65
N ILE A 194 -19.80 -20.13 14.17
CA ILE A 194 -18.60 -20.94 14.38
C ILE A 194 -17.47 -20.02 14.85
N ASP A 195 -16.51 -20.60 15.53
CA ASP A 195 -15.26 -19.91 15.84
C ASP A 195 -14.44 -19.71 14.58
N VAL A 196 -13.98 -18.48 14.35
CA VAL A 196 -13.24 -18.08 13.15
C VAL A 196 -12.01 -17.27 13.52
N GLU A 197 -10.98 -17.41 12.72
CA GLU A 197 -9.78 -16.58 12.85
C GLU A 197 -9.96 -15.23 12.15
N HIS A 198 -9.41 -14.19 12.74
CA HIS A 198 -9.57 -12.80 12.31
C HIS A 198 -8.23 -12.14 12.01
N VAL A 199 -8.23 -11.24 11.04
CA VAL A 199 -7.15 -10.28 10.80
C VAL A 199 -7.72 -8.96 10.31
N VAL A 200 -7.05 -7.86 10.58
CA VAL A 200 -7.36 -6.54 10.03
C VAL A 200 -6.16 -6.04 9.22
N ASN A 201 -6.44 -5.39 8.10
CA ASN A 201 -5.40 -4.92 7.19
C ASN A 201 -5.88 -3.72 6.36
N HIS A 202 -5.00 -3.17 5.53
CA HIS A 202 -5.29 -2.08 4.61
C HIS A 202 -5.85 -0.83 5.30
N PHE A 203 -5.21 -0.42 6.38
CA PHE A 203 -5.54 0.84 7.05
C PHE A 203 -5.19 2.04 6.18
N MET A 204 -6.08 2.99 6.10
CA MET A 204 -5.86 4.22 5.36
C MET A 204 -6.62 5.37 6.02
N PHE A 205 -5.90 6.40 6.45
CA PHE A 205 -6.51 7.65 6.94
C PHE A 205 -7.30 8.33 5.82
N ALA A 206 -8.44 8.92 6.17
CA ALA A 206 -9.05 9.93 5.33
C ALA A 206 -8.10 11.14 5.18
N PRO A 207 -8.16 11.89 4.08
CA PRO A 207 -7.24 13.02 3.85
C PRO A 207 -7.19 14.05 4.97
N ASP A 208 -8.31 14.28 5.67
CA ASP A 208 -8.39 15.20 6.82
C ASP A 208 -7.89 14.61 8.15
N GLY A 209 -7.50 13.33 8.18
CA GLY A 209 -7.03 12.62 9.36
C GLY A 209 -8.08 12.38 10.45
N ARG A 210 -9.38 12.59 10.16
CA ARG A 210 -10.47 12.46 11.15
C ARG A 210 -11.09 11.08 11.22
N SER A 211 -10.75 10.22 10.27
CA SER A 211 -11.20 8.84 10.24
C SER A 211 -10.19 7.92 9.57
N VAL A 212 -10.37 6.62 9.76
CA VAL A 212 -9.58 5.56 9.15
C VAL A 212 -10.53 4.52 8.58
N MET A 213 -10.28 4.04 7.37
CA MET A 213 -10.88 2.82 6.85
C MET A 213 -9.90 1.66 6.99
N PHE A 214 -10.42 0.45 7.15
CA PHE A 214 -9.62 -0.78 7.10
C PHE A 214 -10.48 -1.98 6.75
N ILE A 215 -9.85 -3.08 6.32
CA ILE A 215 -10.53 -4.32 5.98
C ILE A 215 -10.40 -5.28 7.16
N HIS A 216 -11.52 -5.78 7.65
CA HIS A 216 -11.60 -6.91 8.56
C HIS A 216 -11.84 -8.18 7.76
N ARG A 217 -10.94 -9.16 7.88
CA ARG A 217 -11.02 -10.48 7.26
C ARG A 217 -11.24 -11.55 8.30
N TYR A 218 -12.06 -12.54 7.96
CA TYR A 218 -12.24 -13.72 8.77
C TYR A 218 -12.34 -14.97 7.90
N TYR A 219 -11.91 -16.09 8.45
CA TYR A 219 -11.69 -17.31 7.71
C TYR A 219 -12.70 -18.37 8.13
N THR A 220 -13.59 -18.74 7.22
CA THR A 220 -14.60 -19.79 7.40
C THR A 220 -14.19 -21.04 6.64
N PRO A 221 -14.78 -22.22 6.94
CA PRO A 221 -14.57 -23.43 6.13
C PRO A 221 -14.92 -23.25 4.65
N LYS A 222 -15.77 -22.28 4.31
CA LYS A 222 -16.17 -21.94 2.93
C LYS A 222 -15.23 -20.92 2.28
N GLY A 223 -14.21 -20.46 2.97
CA GLY A 223 -13.23 -19.48 2.50
C GLY A 223 -13.23 -18.16 3.26
N LYS A 224 -12.40 -17.27 2.79
CA LYS A 224 -12.22 -15.93 3.34
C LYS A 224 -13.44 -15.05 3.09
N ARG A 225 -13.83 -14.28 4.11
CA ARG A 225 -14.86 -13.23 4.04
C ARG A 225 -14.28 -11.91 4.53
N GLU A 226 -14.81 -10.82 4.03
CA GLU A 226 -14.25 -9.50 4.27
C GLU A 226 -15.36 -8.50 4.58
N ARG A 227 -15.02 -7.52 5.41
CA ARG A 227 -15.86 -6.38 5.78
C ARG A 227 -15.03 -5.11 5.68
N LEU A 228 -15.57 -4.04 5.13
CA LEU A 228 -14.95 -2.72 5.15
C LEU A 228 -15.43 -1.97 6.39
N ILE A 229 -14.49 -1.58 7.23
CA ILE A 229 -14.72 -0.91 8.51
C ILE A 229 -14.29 0.55 8.40
N HIS A 230 -15.07 1.42 9.01
CA HIS A 230 -14.78 2.84 9.18
C HIS A 230 -14.71 3.17 10.67
N TRP A 231 -13.63 3.80 11.07
CA TRP A 231 -13.42 4.29 12.43
C TRP A 231 -13.34 5.82 12.42
N ASN A 232 -14.37 6.47 12.94
CA ASN A 232 -14.37 7.91 13.15
C ASN A 232 -13.57 8.23 14.41
N LEU A 233 -12.48 8.95 14.29
CA LEU A 233 -11.54 9.22 15.39
C LEU A 233 -11.95 10.42 16.25
N ILE A 234 -12.95 11.20 15.86
CA ILE A 234 -13.42 12.37 16.59
C ILE A 234 -14.37 11.94 17.72
N ASN A 235 -15.29 11.02 17.39
CA ASN A 235 -16.29 10.50 18.35
C ASN A 235 -16.08 9.03 18.73
N ASP A 236 -14.96 8.45 18.30
CA ASP A 236 -14.58 7.04 18.52
C ASP A 236 -15.66 6.05 18.05
N ASN A 237 -16.34 6.34 16.95
CA ASN A 237 -17.37 5.47 16.39
C ASN A 237 -16.80 4.51 15.35
N VAL A 238 -17.02 3.21 15.55
CA VAL A 238 -16.61 2.14 14.63
C VAL A 238 -17.84 1.54 13.98
N ARG A 239 -17.91 1.51 12.66
CA ARG A 239 -19.04 0.96 11.92
C ARG A 239 -18.63 0.19 10.67
N VAL A 240 -19.50 -0.70 10.19
CA VAL A 240 -19.35 -1.43 8.95
C VAL A 240 -19.88 -0.60 7.80
N LEU A 241 -19.09 -0.42 6.75
CA LEU A 241 -19.51 0.19 5.48
C LEU A 241 -19.98 -0.87 4.48
N ILE A 242 -19.27 -1.98 4.39
CA ILE A 242 -19.61 -3.13 3.54
C ILE A 242 -19.49 -4.39 4.37
N ASN A 243 -20.51 -5.20 4.37
CA ASN A 243 -20.57 -6.44 5.13
C ASN A 243 -20.54 -7.67 4.21
N GLU A 244 -19.81 -8.72 4.64
CA GLU A 244 -19.80 -10.06 4.01
C GLU A 244 -19.56 -10.07 2.50
N SER A 245 -18.58 -9.30 2.04
CA SER A 245 -18.22 -9.16 0.63
C SER A 245 -16.82 -9.71 0.34
N ILE A 246 -16.45 -9.73 -0.94
CA ILE A 246 -15.08 -9.82 -1.39
C ILE A 246 -14.60 -8.39 -1.57
N ILE A 247 -13.59 -7.99 -0.82
CA ILE A 247 -13.06 -6.62 -0.83
C ILE A 247 -11.56 -6.71 -1.14
N SER A 248 -11.16 -6.01 -2.18
CA SER A 248 -9.75 -5.87 -2.53
C SER A 248 -9.25 -4.49 -2.10
N HIS A 249 -8.65 -3.74 -3.00
CA HIS A 249 -8.00 -2.48 -2.68
C HIS A 249 -8.95 -1.30 -2.84
N CYS A 250 -8.82 -0.35 -1.93
CA CYS A 250 -9.63 0.87 -1.89
C CYS A 250 -8.74 2.11 -1.82
N CYS A 251 -9.30 3.26 -2.16
CA CYS A 251 -8.72 4.57 -1.91
C CYS A 251 -9.80 5.57 -1.50
N TRP A 252 -9.40 6.61 -0.79
CA TRP A 252 -10.28 7.72 -0.47
C TRP A 252 -10.48 8.63 -1.68
N ASN A 253 -11.70 9.11 -1.86
CA ASN A 253 -12.05 10.20 -2.75
C ASN A 253 -12.61 11.37 -1.93
N GLY A 254 -11.75 12.31 -1.55
CA GLY A 254 -12.06 13.26 -0.48
C GLY A 254 -12.24 12.55 0.86
N ASN A 255 -13.04 13.12 1.76
CA ASN A 255 -13.26 12.57 3.11
C ASN A 255 -14.56 11.76 3.25
N ASP A 256 -15.42 11.81 2.23
CA ASP A 256 -16.81 11.34 2.30
C ASP A 256 -17.09 10.14 1.40
N GLU A 257 -16.14 9.77 0.56
CA GLU A 257 -16.28 8.67 -0.39
C GLU A 257 -15.05 7.77 -0.45
N ILE A 258 -15.29 6.51 -0.78
CA ILE A 258 -14.26 5.51 -1.07
C ILE A 258 -14.50 4.99 -2.49
N ILE A 259 -13.42 4.85 -3.26
CA ILE A 259 -13.39 4.08 -4.49
C ILE A 259 -12.70 2.74 -4.17
N GLY A 260 -13.31 1.63 -4.55
CA GLY A 260 -12.72 0.32 -4.29
C GLY A 260 -13.21 -0.77 -5.24
N PHE A 261 -12.43 -1.83 -5.32
CA PHE A 261 -12.78 -3.03 -6.06
C PHE A 261 -13.38 -4.05 -5.08
N PHE A 262 -14.67 -4.29 -5.19
CA PHE A 262 -15.40 -5.21 -4.32
C PHE A 262 -16.68 -5.73 -4.97
N GLY A 263 -17.35 -6.67 -4.31
CA GLY A 263 -18.63 -7.22 -4.72
C GLY A 263 -19.13 -8.26 -3.74
N ALA A 264 -20.43 -8.48 -3.70
CA ALA A 264 -21.02 -9.49 -2.83
C ALA A 264 -20.55 -10.91 -3.21
N GLU A 265 -20.36 -11.15 -4.51
CA GLU A 265 -19.88 -12.42 -5.07
C GLU A 265 -18.90 -12.13 -6.24
N ILE A 266 -18.23 -13.18 -6.74
CA ILE A 266 -17.24 -13.07 -7.82
C ILE A 266 -17.81 -12.40 -9.07
N ASP A 267 -19.04 -12.73 -9.45
CA ASP A 267 -19.68 -12.18 -10.66
C ASP A 267 -20.08 -10.70 -10.53
N SER A 268 -20.16 -10.18 -9.31
CA SER A 268 -20.48 -8.78 -9.03
C SER A 268 -19.25 -7.92 -8.78
N LEU A 269 -18.04 -8.50 -8.82
CA LEU A 269 -16.79 -7.77 -8.61
C LEU A 269 -16.61 -6.67 -9.67
N ASN A 270 -16.41 -5.44 -9.18
CA ASN A 270 -16.18 -4.26 -10.00
C ASN A 270 -15.60 -3.13 -9.15
N TYR A 271 -15.24 -2.03 -9.79
CA TYR A 271 -14.99 -0.78 -9.09
C TYR A 271 -16.32 -0.12 -8.74
N TYR A 272 -16.42 0.30 -7.49
CA TYR A 272 -17.58 1.01 -6.95
C TYR A 272 -17.15 2.29 -6.25
N ARG A 273 -18.02 3.28 -6.29
CA ARG A 273 -18.00 4.44 -5.40
C ARG A 273 -18.91 4.14 -4.20
N LEU A 274 -18.39 4.37 -3.01
CA LEU A 274 -19.09 4.12 -1.75
C LEU A 274 -19.17 5.42 -0.96
N SER A 275 -20.38 5.85 -0.61
CA SER A 275 -20.60 6.97 0.30
C SER A 275 -20.36 6.55 1.74
N ILE A 276 -19.58 7.33 2.48
CA ILE A 276 -19.33 7.07 3.91
C ILE A 276 -20.61 7.29 4.72
N GLU A 277 -21.38 8.33 4.42
CA GLU A 277 -22.58 8.67 5.18
C GLU A 277 -23.69 7.62 5.01
N SER A 278 -24.09 7.36 3.78
CA SER A 278 -25.26 6.50 3.47
C SER A 278 -24.92 5.02 3.33
N CYS A 279 -23.64 4.65 3.19
CA CYS A 279 -23.18 3.32 2.79
C CYS A 279 -23.74 2.85 1.41
N ASN A 280 -24.26 3.77 0.61
CA ASN A 280 -24.71 3.45 -0.75
C ASN A 280 -23.52 3.27 -1.67
N THR A 281 -23.67 2.32 -2.60
CA THR A 281 -22.66 2.01 -3.62
C THR A 281 -23.18 2.33 -5.02
N GLU A 282 -22.29 2.92 -5.83
CA GLU A 282 -22.53 3.17 -7.25
C GLU A 282 -21.47 2.41 -8.06
N LYS A 283 -21.92 1.54 -8.97
CA LYS A 283 -21.04 0.81 -9.85
C LYS A 283 -20.41 1.76 -10.87
N LEU A 284 -19.09 1.75 -10.95
CA LEU A 284 -18.36 2.45 -11.98
C LEU A 284 -18.28 1.59 -13.25
N PHE A 285 -18.37 2.22 -14.44
CA PHE A 285 -18.41 1.54 -15.73
C PHE A 285 -17.01 1.08 -16.14
N PHE A 286 -16.49 0.05 -15.46
CA PHE A 286 -15.27 -0.62 -15.85
C PHE A 286 -15.58 -1.90 -16.61
N ASP A 287 -14.79 -2.21 -17.64
CA ASP A 287 -14.74 -3.56 -18.19
C ASP A 287 -13.90 -4.44 -17.25
N ALA A 288 -14.56 -5.02 -16.24
CA ALA A 288 -13.92 -5.86 -15.23
C ALA A 288 -13.20 -7.10 -15.80
N ARG A 289 -13.51 -7.52 -17.03
CA ARG A 289 -12.82 -8.61 -17.72
C ARG A 289 -11.47 -8.17 -18.28
N LYS A 290 -11.35 -6.92 -18.67
CA LYS A 290 -10.14 -6.34 -19.28
C LYS A 290 -9.28 -5.61 -18.25
N TYR A 291 -9.89 -4.96 -17.27
CA TYR A 291 -9.26 -4.15 -16.21
C TYR A 291 -9.82 -4.60 -14.86
N SER A 292 -9.36 -5.78 -14.44
CA SER A 292 -9.81 -6.39 -13.18
C SER A 292 -9.17 -5.71 -11.96
N ASP A 293 -9.24 -6.38 -10.83
CA ASP A 293 -8.65 -5.95 -9.58
C ASP A 293 -7.22 -5.39 -9.71
N GLY A 294 -6.96 -4.36 -8.96
CA GLY A 294 -5.67 -3.67 -8.90
C GLY A 294 -5.59 -2.71 -7.72
N HIS A 295 -4.73 -1.72 -7.82
CA HIS A 295 -4.40 -0.79 -6.75
C HIS A 295 -4.81 0.63 -7.16
N PRO A 296 -6.08 1.02 -6.90
CA PRO A 296 -6.62 2.28 -7.39
C PRO A 296 -6.16 3.48 -6.56
N THR A 297 -5.96 4.58 -7.26
CA THR A 297 -5.93 5.92 -6.68
C THR A 297 -6.81 6.84 -7.52
N ILE A 298 -7.44 7.85 -6.92
CA ILE A 298 -8.29 8.80 -7.65
C ILE A 298 -7.70 10.20 -7.60
N VAL A 299 -7.79 10.90 -8.72
CA VAL A 299 -7.28 12.26 -8.90
C VAL A 299 -8.40 13.15 -9.44
N HIS A 300 -8.58 14.32 -8.82
CA HIS A 300 -9.60 15.31 -9.19
C HIS A 300 -11.02 14.77 -9.26
N ASN A 301 -11.36 13.76 -8.45
CA ASN A 301 -12.68 13.08 -8.50
C ASN A 301 -13.06 12.59 -9.92
N ARG A 302 -12.08 12.40 -10.80
CA ARG A 302 -12.30 12.10 -12.21
C ARG A 302 -11.44 10.97 -12.73
N TYR A 303 -10.16 10.95 -12.42
CA TYR A 303 -9.24 9.97 -13.00
C TYR A 303 -8.89 8.89 -11.98
N ILE A 304 -9.20 7.65 -12.30
CA ILE A 304 -8.73 6.50 -11.53
C ILE A 304 -7.47 5.97 -12.20
N ILE A 305 -6.36 5.98 -11.45
CA ILE A 305 -5.11 5.35 -11.85
C ILE A 305 -5.06 4.01 -11.15
N SER A 306 -4.82 2.94 -11.89
CA SER A 306 -4.70 1.61 -11.32
C SER A 306 -3.80 0.71 -12.16
N ASP A 307 -3.50 -0.45 -11.63
CA ASP A 307 -2.82 -1.53 -12.31
C ASP A 307 -3.72 -2.77 -12.37
N THR A 308 -3.20 -3.84 -12.97
CA THR A 308 -3.81 -5.16 -12.92
C THR A 308 -2.82 -6.18 -12.36
N TYR A 309 -3.33 -7.28 -11.83
CA TYR A 309 -2.52 -8.47 -11.63
C TYR A 309 -2.05 -9.04 -12.96
N PRO A 310 -0.96 -9.85 -12.97
CA PRO A 310 -0.46 -10.43 -14.21
C PRO A 310 -1.49 -11.39 -14.83
N ASP A 311 -1.72 -11.22 -16.13
CA ASP A 311 -2.53 -12.13 -16.92
C ASP A 311 -1.82 -13.47 -17.18
N LYS A 312 -2.44 -14.36 -17.98
CA LYS A 312 -1.84 -15.65 -18.38
C LYS A 312 -0.51 -15.52 -19.14
N ASN A 313 -0.24 -14.36 -19.74
CA ASN A 313 1.01 -14.05 -20.42
C ASN A 313 2.02 -13.36 -19.49
N ARG A 314 1.69 -13.22 -18.20
CA ARG A 314 2.48 -12.53 -17.19
C ARG A 314 2.64 -11.03 -17.48
N ILE A 315 1.61 -10.41 -18.07
CA ILE A 315 1.57 -8.98 -18.36
C ILE A 315 0.64 -8.29 -17.36
N LYS A 316 1.15 -7.26 -16.72
CA LYS A 316 0.40 -6.31 -15.90
C LYS A 316 0.14 -5.05 -16.69
N LYS A 317 -1.05 -4.49 -16.56
CA LYS A 317 -1.42 -3.23 -17.20
C LYS A 317 -1.33 -2.09 -16.19
N LEU A 318 -0.85 -0.96 -16.63
CA LEU A 318 -0.95 0.32 -15.94
C LEU A 318 -1.86 1.22 -16.77
N PHE A 319 -2.90 1.78 -16.16
CA PHE A 319 -3.91 2.53 -16.89
C PHE A 319 -4.49 3.70 -16.09
N VAL A 320 -5.08 4.64 -16.81
CA VAL A 320 -5.93 5.71 -16.30
C VAL A 320 -7.33 5.53 -16.88
N TYR A 321 -8.33 5.60 -16.03
CA TYR A 321 -9.73 5.64 -16.43
C TYR A 321 -10.31 7.03 -16.16
N ASP A 322 -10.90 7.64 -17.19
CA ASP A 322 -11.60 8.93 -17.10
C ASP A 322 -13.09 8.68 -16.84
N LEU A 323 -13.55 8.96 -15.63
CA LEU A 323 -14.95 8.76 -15.22
C LEU A 323 -15.93 9.62 -16.00
N VAL A 324 -15.49 10.77 -16.53
CA VAL A 324 -16.36 11.68 -17.30
C VAL A 324 -16.53 11.17 -18.74
N LYS A 325 -15.42 10.73 -19.35
CA LYS A 325 -15.42 10.23 -20.73
C LYS A 325 -15.80 8.74 -20.84
N ASN A 326 -15.81 8.01 -19.71
CA ASN A 326 -15.93 6.55 -19.66
C ASN A 326 -14.92 5.84 -20.58
N ASP A 327 -13.66 6.27 -20.54
CA ASP A 327 -12.62 5.82 -21.44
C ASP A 327 -11.34 5.48 -20.70
N TYR A 328 -10.60 4.51 -21.26
CA TYR A 328 -9.32 4.06 -20.74
C TYR A 328 -8.18 4.65 -21.54
N ARG A 329 -7.13 5.03 -20.84
CA ARG A 329 -5.82 5.26 -21.42
C ARG A 329 -4.83 4.30 -20.77
N GLU A 330 -4.30 3.37 -21.55
CA GLU A 330 -3.23 2.48 -21.13
C GLU A 330 -1.91 3.25 -21.12
N LEU A 331 -1.20 3.22 -19.99
CA LEU A 331 0.08 3.89 -19.81
C LEU A 331 1.25 2.93 -20.03
N GLY A 332 1.04 1.65 -19.81
CA GLY A 332 2.07 0.66 -20.03
C GLY A 332 1.63 -0.78 -19.76
N LEU A 333 2.36 -1.68 -20.40
CA LEU A 333 2.31 -3.13 -20.23
C LEU A 333 3.65 -3.58 -19.65
N PHE A 334 3.62 -4.26 -18.51
CA PHE A 334 4.84 -4.66 -17.80
C PHE A 334 4.87 -6.18 -17.65
N TYR A 335 5.92 -6.78 -18.14
CA TYR A 335 6.14 -8.22 -18.00
C TYR A 335 6.69 -8.57 -16.63
N GLU A 336 6.16 -9.61 -16.01
CA GLU A 336 6.65 -10.18 -14.77
C GLU A 336 7.04 -11.65 -14.93
N SER A 337 8.33 -11.95 -14.82
CA SER A 337 8.84 -13.31 -14.89
C SER A 337 8.21 -14.22 -13.84
N MET A 338 8.02 -15.50 -14.17
CA MET A 338 7.57 -16.54 -13.24
C MET A 338 8.49 -16.72 -12.02
N SER A 339 9.71 -16.16 -12.05
CA SER A 339 10.60 -16.14 -10.89
C SER A 339 10.15 -15.18 -9.78
N PHE A 340 9.18 -14.31 -10.07
CA PHE A 340 8.54 -13.43 -9.10
C PHE A 340 7.09 -13.89 -8.91
N PHE A 341 6.83 -14.64 -7.84
CA PHE A 341 5.49 -15.13 -7.50
C PHE A 341 5.34 -15.25 -5.98
N SER A 342 4.09 -15.39 -5.51
CA SER A 342 3.78 -15.46 -4.09
C SER A 342 4.42 -14.28 -3.33
N TYR A 343 5.19 -14.52 -2.27
CA TYR A 343 5.85 -13.49 -1.46
C TYR A 343 6.80 -12.57 -2.23
N SER A 344 7.33 -12.99 -3.38
CA SER A 344 8.23 -12.18 -4.22
C SER A 344 7.52 -11.43 -5.36
N ARG A 345 6.22 -11.61 -5.50
CA ARG A 345 5.38 -10.87 -6.45
C ARG A 345 5.68 -9.36 -6.38
N CYS A 346 5.70 -8.70 -7.52
CA CYS A 346 5.96 -7.27 -7.61
C CYS A 346 4.79 -6.56 -8.28
N ASP A 347 3.75 -6.24 -7.54
CA ASP A 347 2.66 -5.43 -8.05
C ASP A 347 3.18 -4.03 -8.42
N LEU A 348 2.61 -3.39 -9.45
CA LEU A 348 3.07 -2.07 -9.91
C LEU A 348 2.82 -0.99 -8.85
N HIS A 349 1.73 -1.12 -8.08
CA HIS A 349 1.39 -0.19 -7.00
C HIS A 349 1.51 1.27 -7.46
N PRO A 350 0.72 1.72 -8.46
CA PRO A 350 0.86 3.06 -8.99
C PRO A 350 0.60 4.13 -7.93
N ARG A 351 1.50 5.09 -7.82
CA ARG A 351 1.45 6.21 -6.88
C ARG A 351 1.68 7.50 -7.62
N ILE A 352 0.88 8.51 -7.33
CA ILE A 352 0.99 9.80 -7.98
C ILE A 352 1.68 10.81 -7.05
N SER A 353 2.46 11.73 -7.62
CA SER A 353 3.01 12.86 -6.87
C SER A 353 1.90 13.82 -6.42
N VAL A 354 2.17 14.59 -5.36
CA VAL A 354 1.19 15.53 -4.79
C VAL A 354 0.69 16.55 -5.83
N ASP A 355 1.57 16.94 -6.75
CA ASP A 355 1.24 17.87 -7.85
C ASP A 355 0.64 17.16 -9.09
N ASN A 356 0.39 15.86 -9.00
CA ASN A 356 -0.18 14.98 -10.04
C ASN A 356 0.66 14.86 -11.35
N ARG A 357 1.88 15.37 -11.39
CA ARG A 357 2.71 15.37 -12.62
C ARG A 357 3.45 14.07 -12.84
N PHE A 358 3.78 13.34 -11.78
CA PHE A 358 4.60 12.13 -11.86
C PHE A 358 3.88 10.93 -11.30
N LEU A 359 4.04 9.81 -11.98
CA LEU A 359 3.52 8.51 -11.58
C LEU A 359 4.69 7.56 -11.30
N PHE A 360 4.63 6.88 -10.17
CA PHE A 360 5.66 5.94 -9.70
C PHE A 360 5.11 4.51 -9.73
N VAL A 361 5.93 3.56 -10.14
CA VAL A 361 5.61 2.13 -10.11
C VAL A 361 6.81 1.30 -9.68
N ASP A 362 6.55 0.20 -8.96
CA ASP A 362 7.55 -0.86 -8.77
C ASP A 362 7.40 -1.88 -9.90
N SER A 363 8.50 -2.32 -10.48
CA SER A 363 8.43 -3.31 -11.56
C SER A 363 9.67 -4.21 -11.62
N VAL A 364 9.46 -5.42 -12.12
CA VAL A 364 10.51 -6.44 -12.34
C VAL A 364 10.74 -6.76 -13.83
N HIS A 365 10.23 -5.92 -14.71
CA HIS A 365 10.31 -6.17 -16.15
C HIS A 365 11.75 -6.22 -16.68
N SER A 366 12.69 -5.56 -16.00
CA SER A 366 14.13 -5.61 -16.31
C SER A 366 14.84 -6.86 -15.76
N GLY A 367 14.14 -7.72 -15.02
CA GLY A 367 14.69 -8.90 -14.36
C GLY A 367 15.07 -8.69 -12.90
N LYS A 368 15.05 -7.46 -12.42
CA LYS A 368 15.23 -7.04 -11.02
C LYS A 368 14.09 -6.12 -10.61
N ARG A 369 13.77 -6.11 -9.33
CA ARG A 369 12.81 -5.14 -8.76
C ARG A 369 13.43 -3.75 -8.77
N LYS A 370 12.75 -2.81 -9.42
CA LYS A 370 13.19 -1.41 -9.50
C LYS A 370 12.00 -0.47 -9.36
N LEU A 371 12.25 0.67 -8.72
CA LEU A 371 11.33 1.80 -8.71
C LEU A 371 11.52 2.62 -9.98
N TYR A 372 10.43 2.89 -10.66
CA TYR A 372 10.40 3.74 -11.86
C TYR A 372 9.43 4.91 -11.68
N PHE A 373 9.68 6.00 -12.36
CA PHE A 373 8.71 7.08 -12.49
C PHE A 373 8.59 7.58 -13.93
N MET A 374 7.45 8.15 -14.23
CA MET A 374 7.10 8.70 -15.54
C MET A 374 6.19 9.91 -15.37
N ARG A 375 5.99 10.69 -16.43
CA ARG A 375 4.94 11.71 -16.44
C ARG A 375 3.57 11.05 -16.41
N SER A 376 2.66 11.57 -15.60
CA SER A 376 1.30 11.00 -15.45
C SER A 376 0.41 11.32 -16.66
N GLY A 377 0.64 12.48 -17.31
CA GLY A 377 -0.21 12.98 -18.38
C GLY A 377 -1.65 13.30 -17.94
N ILE A 378 -1.89 13.55 -16.64
CA ILE A 378 -3.22 13.85 -16.08
C ILE A 378 -3.47 15.34 -16.01
N CYS A 379 -2.42 16.13 -15.88
CA CYS A 379 -2.49 17.59 -15.76
C CYS A 379 -2.27 18.34 -17.09
N GLU A 380 -2.27 17.62 -18.22
CA GLU A 380 -2.13 18.25 -19.55
C GLU A 380 -3.48 18.43 -20.22
#